data_7eb9a5f592597818d1357b762ecd6071
#
_entry.id   7eb9a5f592597818d1357b762ecd6071
#
_cell.length_a   1.000
_cell.length_b   1.000
_cell.length_c   1.000
_cell.angle_alpha   90.00
_cell.angle_beta   90.00
_cell.angle_gamma   90.00
#
_symmetry.space_group_name_H-M   'P 1'
#
loop_
_entity.id
_entity.type
_entity.pdbx_description
1 polymer ?
#
loop_
_entity_poly.entity_id
_entity_poly.type
_entity_poly.pdbx_seq_one_letter_code
_entity_poly.pdbx_strand_id
1 'polypeptide(L)'
;MKLNKIAKIQSGYISRGRIYPREDGTCLLMQAKDVSADHLSYRTDALVRFRPTLSGKDWFLKPGDILFMARGARNFSVLIDKLPDNVLAAACFFVVRISNFEILPEYLGWYLNQSPIEEYLKRFSGRGVHMPVVKRAVLESIDIPLPPIKTQTQVSEINKLLQKEQDLYKKLAEKRKNLLTGICLKATLNHD
;
A
#
# COMPACT_ATOMS: atom_id res chain seq x y z
N MET A 1 -4.29 19.85 9.23
CA MET A 1 -2.84 20.21 9.16
C MET A 1 -2.25 19.66 7.88
N LYS A 2 -1.31 20.35 7.23
CA LYS A 2 -0.68 19.83 5.98
C LYS A 2 0.15 18.58 6.24
N LEU A 3 0.10 17.61 5.34
CA LEU A 3 0.81 16.33 5.47
C LEU A 3 2.33 16.52 5.67
N ASN A 4 2.96 17.49 5.01
CA ASN A 4 4.38 17.80 5.18
C ASN A 4 4.77 18.33 6.56
N LYS A 5 3.79 18.71 7.40
CA LYS A 5 4.02 19.15 8.79
C LYS A 5 4.01 18.00 9.79
N ILE A 6 3.47 16.85 9.38
CA ILE A 6 3.29 15.67 10.24
C ILE A 6 4.06 14.45 9.76
N ALA A 7 4.54 14.46 8.52
CA ALA A 7 5.29 13.35 7.94
C ALA A 7 6.37 13.82 6.96
N LYS A 8 7.48 13.09 6.92
CA LYS A 8 8.51 13.19 5.90
C LYS A 8 8.11 12.32 4.71
N ILE A 9 8.12 12.90 3.51
CA ILE A 9 7.77 12.19 2.28
C ILE A 9 9.03 11.99 1.43
N GLN A 10 9.29 10.74 1.07
CA GLN A 10 10.44 10.36 0.24
C GLN A 10 9.97 9.61 -0.99
N SER A 11 10.62 9.80 -2.13
CA SER A 11 10.41 8.95 -3.30
C SER A 11 11.00 7.56 -3.04
N GLY A 12 10.33 6.52 -3.51
CA GLY A 12 10.90 5.18 -3.54
C GLY A 12 12.18 5.14 -4.38
N TYR A 13 12.86 4.00 -4.33
CA TYR A 13 14.13 3.77 -5.02
C TYR A 13 14.00 3.98 -6.52
N ILE A 14 14.81 4.88 -7.06
CA ILE A 14 14.88 5.20 -8.49
C ILE A 14 16.11 4.48 -9.06
N SER A 15 15.87 3.46 -9.87
CA SER A 15 16.94 2.79 -10.62
C SER A 15 17.26 3.56 -11.90
N ARG A 16 18.55 3.65 -12.24
CA ARG A 16 18.99 4.19 -13.54
C ARG A 16 18.77 3.25 -14.71
N GLY A 17 18.28 2.02 -14.47
CA GLY A 17 18.02 1.00 -15.48
C GLY A 17 17.08 -0.06 -14.98
N ARG A 18 16.89 -1.13 -15.76
CA ARG A 18 16.09 -2.27 -15.38
C ARG A 18 16.71 -2.98 -14.16
N ILE A 19 15.90 -3.27 -13.16
CA ILE A 19 16.31 -4.03 -11.99
C ILE A 19 16.24 -5.51 -12.34
N TYR A 20 17.37 -6.20 -12.27
CA TYR A 20 17.47 -7.64 -12.47
C TYR A 20 17.53 -8.33 -11.11
N PRO A 21 16.78 -9.43 -10.95
CA PRO A 21 16.92 -10.28 -9.74
C PRO A 21 18.35 -10.80 -9.63
N ARG A 22 18.88 -10.81 -8.39
CA ARG A 22 20.21 -11.31 -8.08
C ARG A 22 20.18 -12.06 -6.76
N GLU A 23 20.65 -13.28 -6.75
CA GLU A 23 20.74 -14.10 -5.51
C GLU A 23 21.70 -13.48 -4.48
N ASP A 24 22.79 -12.88 -4.95
CA ASP A 24 23.78 -12.14 -4.14
C ASP A 24 23.35 -10.70 -3.79
N GLY A 25 22.12 -10.34 -4.08
CA GLY A 25 21.58 -9.00 -3.80
C GLY A 25 21.52 -8.72 -2.30
N THR A 26 21.84 -7.48 -1.92
CA THR A 26 21.85 -7.01 -0.54
C THR A 26 20.53 -6.40 -0.07
N CYS A 27 19.62 -6.13 -1.00
CA CYS A 27 18.34 -5.48 -0.73
C CYS A 27 17.18 -6.22 -1.39
N LEU A 28 15.98 -6.01 -0.83
CA LEU A 28 14.71 -6.45 -1.35
C LEU A 28 13.93 -5.26 -1.90
N LEU A 29 13.19 -5.44 -2.99
CA LEU A 29 12.38 -4.39 -3.60
C LEU A 29 10.90 -4.72 -3.50
N MET A 30 10.14 -3.86 -2.86
CA MET A 30 8.69 -3.90 -2.84
C MET A 30 8.14 -3.13 -4.05
N GLN A 31 7.42 -3.81 -4.91
CA GLN A 31 6.85 -3.30 -6.16
C GLN A 31 5.31 -3.24 -6.07
N ALA A 32 4.66 -2.57 -7.03
CA ALA A 32 3.20 -2.49 -7.08
C ALA A 32 2.50 -3.86 -7.09
N LYS A 33 3.10 -4.88 -7.72
CA LYS A 33 2.58 -6.25 -7.78
C LYS A 33 2.59 -6.98 -6.42
N ASP A 34 3.40 -6.49 -5.48
CA ASP A 34 3.54 -7.10 -4.15
C ASP A 34 2.48 -6.60 -3.17
N VAL A 35 1.68 -5.60 -3.58
CA VAL A 35 0.53 -5.11 -2.83
C VAL A 35 -0.73 -5.81 -3.33
N SER A 36 -1.60 -6.22 -2.40
CA SER A 36 -2.84 -6.93 -2.74
C SER A 36 -3.80 -6.07 -3.56
N ALA A 37 -4.70 -6.72 -4.31
CA ALA A 37 -5.67 -6.04 -5.18
C ALA A 37 -6.63 -5.09 -4.43
N ASP A 38 -6.86 -5.33 -3.14
CA ASP A 38 -7.65 -4.48 -2.25
C ASP A 38 -6.83 -3.35 -1.61
N HIS A 39 -5.51 -3.32 -1.88
CA HIS A 39 -4.57 -2.32 -1.37
C HIS A 39 -4.47 -2.23 0.15
N LEU A 40 -4.92 -3.24 0.86
CA LEU A 40 -4.96 -3.27 2.33
C LEU A 40 -3.83 -4.11 2.92
N SER A 41 -3.20 -4.97 2.12
CA SER A 41 -2.13 -5.86 2.53
C SER A 41 -1.05 -5.96 1.47
N TYR A 42 0.10 -6.47 1.85
CA TYR A 42 1.23 -6.69 0.97
C TYR A 42 1.87 -8.05 1.24
N ARG A 43 2.62 -8.54 0.27
CA ARG A 43 3.34 -9.80 0.34
C ARG A 43 4.83 -9.54 0.43
N THR A 44 5.50 -10.32 1.26
CA THR A 44 6.96 -10.23 1.46
C THR A 44 7.72 -11.49 1.03
N ASP A 45 6.98 -12.54 0.69
CA ASP A 45 7.51 -13.86 0.31
C ASP A 45 8.14 -13.90 -1.09
N ALA A 46 7.81 -12.94 -1.96
CA ALA A 46 8.24 -12.91 -3.35
C ALA A 46 8.92 -11.58 -3.76
N LEU A 47 9.45 -10.82 -2.79
CA LEU A 47 10.16 -9.59 -3.09
C LEU A 47 11.41 -9.85 -3.93
N VAL A 48 11.64 -8.98 -4.91
CA VAL A 48 12.81 -9.09 -5.79
C VAL A 48 14.07 -8.72 -5.03
N ARG A 49 15.00 -9.67 -4.89
CA ARG A 49 16.34 -9.43 -4.34
C ARG A 49 17.22 -8.80 -5.41
N PHE A 50 17.93 -7.73 -5.05
CA PHE A 50 18.79 -7.01 -5.99
C PHE A 50 19.94 -6.27 -5.27
N ARG A 51 20.89 -5.74 -6.05
CA ARG A 51 21.95 -4.88 -5.53
C ARG A 51 21.66 -3.43 -5.95
N PRO A 52 21.38 -2.52 -4.99
CA PRO A 52 21.12 -1.11 -5.32
C PRO A 52 22.39 -0.39 -5.74
N THR A 53 22.27 0.55 -6.65
CA THR A 53 23.39 1.40 -7.11
C THR A 53 23.69 2.52 -6.11
N LEU A 54 22.71 2.89 -5.28
CA LEU A 54 22.81 3.91 -4.24
C LEU A 54 22.45 3.28 -2.91
N SER A 55 23.35 3.34 -1.93
CA SER A 55 23.14 2.85 -0.58
C SER A 55 23.00 4.02 0.38
N GLY A 56 21.79 4.27 0.85
CA GLY A 56 21.52 5.15 1.98
C GLY A 56 20.62 4.41 2.96
N LYS A 57 21.04 4.29 4.23
CA LYS A 57 20.26 3.60 5.28
C LYS A 57 18.85 4.20 5.49
N ASP A 58 18.67 5.49 5.17
CA ASP A 58 17.40 6.20 5.32
C ASP A 58 16.32 5.81 4.31
N TRP A 59 16.67 5.03 3.29
CA TRP A 59 15.78 4.60 2.22
C TRP A 59 15.04 3.29 2.53
N PHE A 60 15.52 2.53 3.53
CA PHE A 60 14.86 1.29 3.92
C PHE A 60 13.52 1.56 4.58
N LEU A 61 12.54 0.74 4.21
CA LEU A 61 11.23 0.73 4.84
C LEU A 61 11.34 0.30 6.30
N LYS A 62 10.49 0.87 7.12
CA LYS A 62 10.38 0.56 8.54
C LYS A 62 8.92 0.31 8.91
N PRO A 63 8.65 -0.49 9.95
CA PRO A 63 7.30 -0.55 10.53
C PRO A 63 6.80 0.85 10.88
N GLY A 64 5.55 1.14 10.54
CA GLY A 64 4.95 2.47 10.67
C GLY A 64 5.09 3.37 9.45
N ASP A 65 5.90 3.01 8.45
CA ASP A 65 5.90 3.71 7.15
C ASP A 65 4.60 3.44 6.39
N ILE A 66 4.14 4.44 5.65
CA ILE A 66 3.01 4.31 4.75
C ILE A 66 3.52 4.42 3.31
N LEU A 67 3.25 3.41 2.50
CA LEU A 67 3.52 3.47 1.06
C LEU A 67 2.32 4.09 0.36
N PHE A 68 2.54 5.20 -0.32
CA PHE A 68 1.54 5.85 -1.16
C PHE A 68 1.86 5.58 -2.63
N MET A 69 0.92 4.93 -3.35
CA MET A 69 1.05 4.69 -4.80
C MET A 69 0.90 6.01 -5.56
N ALA A 70 2.02 6.56 -6.00
CA ALA A 70 2.08 7.83 -6.72
C ALA A 70 1.95 7.67 -8.23
N ARG A 71 2.27 6.48 -8.78
CA ARG A 71 2.25 6.17 -10.21
C ARG A 71 1.61 4.81 -10.44
N GLY A 72 0.41 4.79 -10.99
CA GLY A 72 -0.35 3.57 -11.25
C GLY A 72 -1.76 3.89 -11.73
N ALA A 73 -2.55 2.86 -12.02
CA ALA A 73 -3.95 3.00 -12.44
C ALA A 73 -4.84 3.63 -11.34
N ARG A 74 -4.47 3.45 -10.07
CA ARG A 74 -5.13 4.04 -8.90
C ARG A 74 -4.10 4.52 -7.89
N ASN A 75 -4.42 5.61 -7.21
CA ASN A 75 -3.66 6.05 -6.04
C ASN A 75 -4.27 5.39 -4.80
N PHE A 76 -3.42 4.86 -3.94
CA PHE A 76 -3.81 4.24 -2.67
C PHE A 76 -2.63 4.28 -1.70
N SER A 77 -2.89 3.99 -0.45
CA SER A 77 -1.86 3.85 0.57
C SER A 77 -1.94 2.50 1.27
N VAL A 78 -0.80 1.97 1.68
CA VAL A 78 -0.70 0.77 2.52
C VAL A 78 0.25 1.03 3.68
N LEU A 79 -0.17 0.67 4.88
CA LEU A 79 0.66 0.75 6.08
C LEU A 79 1.60 -0.45 6.13
N ILE A 80 2.86 -0.20 6.44
CA ILE A 80 3.87 -1.22 6.66
C ILE A 80 3.89 -1.57 8.15
N ASP A 81 3.57 -2.82 8.48
CA ASP A 81 3.59 -3.33 9.86
C ASP A 81 4.76 -4.30 10.10
N LYS A 82 5.01 -5.23 9.17
CA LYS A 82 6.06 -6.25 9.25
C LYS A 82 6.75 -6.43 7.91
N LEU A 83 8.06 -6.43 7.91
CA LEU A 83 8.85 -6.67 6.71
C LEU A 83 10.22 -7.25 7.07
N PRO A 84 10.88 -7.97 6.13
CA PRO A 84 12.28 -8.33 6.27
C PRO A 84 13.17 -7.09 6.32
N ASP A 85 14.43 -7.28 6.72
CA ASP A 85 15.42 -6.22 6.67
C ASP A 85 15.75 -5.80 5.22
N ASN A 86 16.23 -4.57 5.09
CA ASN A 86 16.75 -4.03 3.83
C ASN A 86 15.73 -4.00 2.67
N VAL A 87 14.47 -3.75 2.97
CA VAL A 87 13.43 -3.55 1.95
C VAL A 87 13.40 -2.11 1.49
N LEU A 88 13.42 -1.90 0.17
CA LEU A 88 13.24 -0.61 -0.49
C LEU A 88 11.88 -0.60 -1.20
N ALA A 89 11.19 0.54 -1.18
CA ALA A 89 10.01 0.74 -2.02
C ALA A 89 10.43 1.07 -3.46
N ALA A 90 9.71 0.58 -4.46
CA ALA A 90 9.94 0.95 -5.86
C ALA A 90 9.54 2.42 -6.13
N ALA A 91 10.05 2.99 -7.23
CA ALA A 91 9.84 4.40 -7.62
C ALA A 91 8.38 4.79 -7.90
N CYS A 92 7.47 3.83 -8.00
CA CYS A 92 6.03 4.09 -8.11
C CYS A 92 5.39 4.54 -6.80
N PHE A 93 6.09 4.37 -5.67
CA PHE A 93 5.63 4.77 -4.35
C PHE A 93 6.32 6.03 -3.85
N PHE A 94 5.58 6.79 -3.03
CA PHE A 94 6.18 7.63 -2.00
C PHE A 94 6.14 6.89 -0.67
N VAL A 95 7.23 7.01 0.10
CA VAL A 95 7.30 6.57 1.49
C VAL A 95 6.93 7.75 2.36
N VAL A 96 5.85 7.63 3.10
CA VAL A 96 5.36 8.62 4.05
C VAL A 96 5.71 8.14 5.45
N ARG A 97 6.68 8.79 6.08
CA ARG A 97 7.17 8.48 7.43
C ARG A 97 6.72 9.55 8.40
N ILE A 98 5.94 9.15 9.37
CA ILE A 98 5.42 10.06 10.39
C ILE A 98 6.58 10.63 11.22
N SER A 99 6.52 11.93 11.49
CA SER A 99 7.47 12.68 12.32
C SER A 99 6.81 13.39 13.49
N ASN A 100 5.48 13.34 13.59
CA ASN A 100 4.69 13.97 14.65
C ASN A 100 3.92 12.88 15.42
N PHE A 101 4.01 12.90 16.76
CA PHE A 101 3.35 11.94 17.66
C PHE A 101 1.84 12.15 17.82
N GLU A 102 1.29 13.24 17.29
CA GLU A 102 -0.15 13.55 17.35
C GLU A 102 -0.98 12.75 16.33
N ILE A 103 -0.34 11.97 15.47
CA ILE A 103 -1.02 11.17 14.45
C ILE A 103 -0.57 9.71 14.50
N LEU A 104 -1.53 8.80 14.45
CA LEU A 104 -1.30 7.37 14.37
C LEU A 104 -1.07 6.95 12.90
N PRO A 105 -0.08 6.09 12.62
CA PRO A 105 0.16 5.56 11.28
C PRO A 105 -1.07 4.86 10.67
N GLU A 106 -1.80 4.11 11.48
CA GLU A 106 -3.01 3.40 11.08
C GLU A 106 -4.11 4.37 10.63
N TYR A 107 -4.28 5.46 11.37
CA TYR A 107 -5.25 6.50 11.03
C TYR A 107 -4.85 7.23 9.74
N LEU A 108 -3.59 7.62 9.61
CA LEU A 108 -3.11 8.31 8.41
C LEU A 108 -3.22 7.41 7.18
N GLY A 109 -2.80 6.14 7.28
CA GLY A 109 -2.92 5.16 6.20
C GLY A 109 -4.37 4.95 5.76
N TRP A 110 -5.31 4.87 6.72
CA TRP A 110 -6.73 4.80 6.44
C TRP A 110 -7.23 6.09 5.75
N TYR A 111 -6.89 7.26 6.30
CA TYR A 111 -7.40 8.55 5.79
C TYR A 111 -6.94 8.82 4.35
N LEU A 112 -5.70 8.48 4.01
CA LEU A 112 -5.16 8.65 2.66
C LEU A 112 -5.90 7.80 1.60
N ASN A 113 -6.70 6.83 2.00
CA ASN A 113 -7.53 6.00 1.12
C ASN A 113 -9.00 6.47 1.04
N GLN A 114 -9.36 7.58 1.69
CA GLN A 114 -10.75 8.04 1.72
C GLN A 114 -11.10 8.93 0.52
N SER A 115 -12.40 8.98 0.19
CA SER A 115 -12.93 9.76 -0.93
C SER A 115 -12.49 11.24 -0.95
N PRO A 116 -12.38 11.97 0.17
CA PRO A 116 -11.88 13.35 0.12
C PRO A 116 -10.47 13.47 -0.47
N ILE A 117 -9.62 12.47 -0.23
CA ILE A 117 -8.26 12.44 -0.78
C ILE A 117 -8.31 12.09 -2.28
N GLU A 118 -9.12 11.11 -2.67
CA GLU A 118 -9.30 10.75 -4.07
C GLU A 118 -9.81 11.95 -4.89
N GLU A 119 -10.81 12.67 -4.38
CA GLU A 119 -11.35 13.87 -5.00
C GLU A 119 -10.31 14.99 -5.09
N TYR A 120 -9.53 15.19 -4.03
CA TYR A 120 -8.44 16.15 -4.03
C TYR A 120 -7.42 15.83 -5.12
N LEU A 121 -6.96 14.58 -5.20
CA LEU A 121 -5.96 14.15 -6.19
C LEU A 121 -6.48 14.25 -7.63
N LYS A 122 -7.76 13.95 -7.88
CA LYS A 122 -8.40 14.09 -9.20
C LYS A 122 -8.31 15.52 -9.75
N ARG A 123 -8.31 16.54 -8.91
CA ARG A 123 -8.18 17.95 -9.33
C ARG A 123 -6.81 18.26 -9.94
N PHE A 124 -5.78 17.50 -9.56
CA PHE A 124 -4.41 17.66 -10.08
C PHE A 124 -4.04 16.66 -11.17
N SER A 125 -4.91 15.68 -11.41
CA SER A 125 -4.75 14.74 -12.53
C SER A 125 -5.33 15.37 -13.79
N GLY A 126 -4.54 15.47 -14.87
CA GLY A 126 -5.03 15.97 -16.16
C GLY A 126 -6.22 15.13 -16.66
N ARG A 127 -7.21 15.76 -17.30
CA ARG A 127 -8.34 15.05 -17.91
C ARG A 127 -7.83 14.05 -18.97
N GLY A 128 -8.26 12.80 -18.90
CA GLY A 128 -7.94 11.77 -19.88
C GLY A 128 -6.60 11.03 -19.65
N VAL A 129 -5.94 11.20 -18.53
CA VAL A 129 -4.71 10.46 -18.23
C VAL A 129 -5.06 9.09 -17.65
N HIS A 130 -4.74 8.02 -18.40
CA HIS A 130 -4.96 6.63 -17.96
C HIS A 130 -4.12 6.20 -16.74
N MET A 131 -3.04 6.90 -16.45
CA MET A 131 -2.17 6.63 -15.30
C MET A 131 -1.86 7.94 -14.57
N PRO A 132 -2.63 8.31 -13.54
CA PRO A 132 -2.37 9.54 -12.79
C PRO A 132 -1.02 9.46 -12.08
N VAL A 133 -0.22 10.50 -12.25
CA VAL A 133 1.05 10.67 -11.53
C VAL A 133 0.86 11.77 -10.49
N VAL A 134 0.86 11.39 -9.23
CA VAL A 134 0.82 12.35 -8.12
C VAL A 134 2.21 12.93 -7.92
N LYS A 135 2.34 14.26 -8.01
CA LYS A 135 3.58 14.95 -7.67
C LYS A 135 3.74 15.02 -6.14
N ARG A 136 4.99 14.96 -5.68
CA ARG A 136 5.30 15.04 -4.24
C ARG A 136 4.68 16.27 -3.58
N ALA A 137 4.79 17.45 -4.19
CA ALA A 137 4.23 18.69 -3.68
C ALA A 137 2.69 18.62 -3.50
N VAL A 138 1.99 17.90 -4.38
CA VAL A 138 0.54 17.67 -4.27
C VAL A 138 0.22 16.81 -3.04
N LEU A 139 0.97 15.71 -2.83
CA LEU A 139 0.80 14.87 -1.65
C LEU A 139 1.12 15.62 -0.36
N GLU A 140 2.22 16.38 -0.34
CA GLU A 140 2.66 17.21 0.78
C GLU A 140 1.65 18.26 1.21
N SER A 141 0.84 18.78 0.28
CA SER A 141 -0.14 19.84 0.53
C SER A 141 -1.53 19.34 0.94
N ILE A 142 -1.73 18.02 1.05
CA ILE A 142 -2.99 17.46 1.54
C ILE A 142 -3.25 17.91 2.98
N ASP A 143 -4.48 18.35 3.25
CA ASP A 143 -4.92 18.66 4.61
C ASP A 143 -5.40 17.39 5.31
N ILE A 144 -4.74 17.07 6.43
CA ILE A 144 -5.06 15.93 7.28
C ILE A 144 -5.75 16.46 8.54
N PRO A 145 -6.99 16.03 8.85
CA PRO A 145 -7.62 16.31 10.12
C PRO A 145 -6.87 15.55 11.23
N LEU A 146 -6.71 16.22 12.38
CA LEU A 146 -6.05 15.64 13.56
C LEU A 146 -7.04 15.59 14.73
N PRO A 147 -7.99 14.64 14.74
CA PRO A 147 -8.83 14.44 15.90
C PRO A 147 -8.01 13.93 17.08
N PRO A 148 -8.53 13.97 18.31
CA PRO A 148 -7.86 13.40 19.47
C PRO A 148 -7.40 11.95 19.22
N ILE A 149 -6.29 11.53 19.81
CA ILE A 149 -5.72 10.19 19.64
C ILE A 149 -6.74 9.07 19.90
N LYS A 150 -7.60 9.25 20.90
CA LYS A 150 -8.71 8.31 21.19
C LYS A 150 -9.61 8.09 19.97
N THR A 151 -9.98 9.15 19.27
CA THR A 151 -10.80 9.07 18.05
C THR A 151 -10.03 8.40 16.91
N GLN A 152 -8.74 8.73 16.74
CA GLN A 152 -7.89 8.06 15.73
C GLN A 152 -7.79 6.57 15.98
N THR A 153 -7.62 6.15 17.25
CA THR A 153 -7.60 4.74 17.66
C THR A 153 -8.91 4.05 17.31
N GLN A 154 -10.05 4.65 17.68
CA GLN A 154 -11.37 4.07 17.36
C GLN A 154 -11.58 3.89 15.86
N VAL A 155 -11.24 4.91 15.05
CA VAL A 155 -11.32 4.81 13.57
C VAL A 155 -10.43 3.69 13.04
N SER A 156 -9.21 3.57 13.56
CA SER A 156 -8.27 2.54 13.14
C SER A 156 -8.75 1.13 13.50
N GLU A 157 -9.34 0.96 14.69
CA GLU A 157 -9.90 -0.33 15.12
C GLU A 157 -11.12 -0.73 14.29
N ILE A 158 -12.05 0.20 14.05
CA ILE A 158 -13.20 -0.04 13.16
C ILE A 158 -12.72 -0.44 11.77
N ASN A 159 -11.73 0.27 11.22
CA ASN A 159 -11.18 -0.07 9.91
C ASN A 159 -10.55 -1.48 9.89
N LYS A 160 -9.79 -1.87 10.92
CA LYS A 160 -9.24 -3.23 11.06
C LYS A 160 -10.35 -4.30 11.08
N LEU A 161 -11.45 -4.04 11.78
CA LEU A 161 -12.59 -4.96 11.82
C LEU A 161 -13.26 -5.09 10.46
N LEU A 162 -13.49 -3.97 9.76
CA LEU A 162 -14.05 -3.97 8.40
C LEU A 162 -13.17 -4.74 7.40
N GLN A 163 -11.84 -4.57 7.49
CA GLN A 163 -10.90 -5.31 6.65
C GLN A 163 -10.98 -6.81 6.91
N LYS A 164 -11.00 -7.21 8.20
CA LYS A 164 -11.14 -8.61 8.59
C LYS A 164 -12.46 -9.23 8.13
N GLU A 165 -13.54 -8.49 8.23
CA GLU A 165 -14.86 -8.90 7.74
C GLU A 165 -14.83 -9.15 6.23
N GLN A 166 -14.31 -8.18 5.46
CA GLN A 166 -14.18 -8.31 4.00
C GLN A 166 -13.34 -9.53 3.60
N ASP A 167 -12.24 -9.77 4.30
CA ASP A 167 -11.39 -10.95 4.08
C ASP A 167 -12.14 -12.27 4.33
N LEU A 168 -12.95 -12.31 5.40
CA LEU A 168 -13.76 -13.48 5.71
C LEU A 168 -14.83 -13.73 4.65
N TYR A 169 -15.49 -12.67 4.15
CA TYR A 169 -16.46 -12.81 3.06
C TYR A 169 -15.82 -13.32 1.78
N LYS A 170 -14.65 -12.83 1.41
CA LYS A 170 -13.89 -13.32 0.24
C LYS A 170 -13.58 -14.82 0.37
N LYS A 171 -13.04 -15.24 1.53
CA LYS A 171 -12.73 -16.64 1.81
C LYS A 171 -13.97 -17.53 1.79
N LEU A 172 -15.08 -17.03 2.34
CA LEU A 172 -16.36 -17.75 2.32
C LEU A 172 -16.89 -17.94 0.89
N ALA A 173 -16.86 -16.87 0.10
CA ALA A 173 -17.31 -16.91 -1.30
C ALA A 173 -16.48 -17.90 -2.13
N GLU A 174 -15.15 -17.90 -1.95
CA GLU A 174 -14.25 -18.85 -2.61
C GLU A 174 -14.52 -20.29 -2.22
N LYS A 175 -14.66 -20.57 -0.92
CA LYS A 175 -15.00 -21.92 -0.43
C LYS A 175 -16.35 -22.41 -0.97
N ARG A 176 -17.38 -21.54 -0.97
CA ARG A 176 -18.69 -21.90 -1.57
C ARG A 176 -18.57 -22.22 -3.05
N LYS A 177 -17.84 -21.38 -3.82
CA LYS A 177 -17.59 -21.63 -5.24
C LYS A 177 -16.94 -23.00 -5.45
N ASN A 178 -15.87 -23.29 -4.71
CA ASN A 178 -15.14 -24.56 -4.82
C ASN A 178 -16.02 -25.76 -4.46
N LEU A 179 -16.83 -25.65 -3.39
CA LEU A 179 -17.78 -26.69 -3.00
C LEU A 179 -18.80 -26.96 -4.10
N LEU A 180 -19.47 -25.92 -4.59
CA LEU A 180 -20.48 -26.04 -5.64
C LEU A 180 -19.89 -26.60 -6.93
N THR A 181 -18.71 -26.12 -7.34
CA THR A 181 -18.00 -26.67 -8.50
C THR A 181 -17.68 -28.16 -8.33
N GLY A 182 -17.21 -28.55 -7.12
CA GLY A 182 -16.95 -29.98 -6.81
C GLY A 182 -18.20 -30.86 -6.86
N ILE A 183 -19.35 -30.34 -6.34
CA ILE A 183 -20.64 -31.05 -6.42
C ILE A 183 -21.07 -31.23 -7.89
N CYS A 184 -21.02 -30.16 -8.68
CA CYS A 184 -21.37 -30.22 -10.09
C CYS A 184 -20.51 -31.21 -10.88
N LEU A 185 -19.17 -31.17 -10.65
CA LEU A 185 -18.26 -32.12 -11.28
C LEU A 185 -18.54 -33.58 -10.90
N LYS A 186 -18.81 -33.86 -9.63
CA LYS A 186 -19.21 -35.20 -9.19
C LYS A 186 -20.51 -35.67 -9.84
N ALA A 187 -21.50 -34.78 -9.94
CA ALA A 187 -22.78 -35.11 -10.58
C ALA A 187 -22.62 -35.43 -12.06
N THR A 188 -21.68 -34.77 -12.77
CA THR A 188 -21.42 -35.03 -14.19
C THR A 188 -20.60 -36.31 -14.43
N LEU A 189 -19.78 -36.74 -13.47
CA LEU A 189 -18.97 -37.94 -13.58
C LEU A 189 -19.69 -39.23 -13.16
N ASN A 190 -20.78 -39.13 -12.40
CA ASN A 190 -21.56 -40.27 -11.92
C ASN A 190 -22.76 -40.62 -12.82
N HIS A 191 -22.71 -40.29 -14.10
CA HIS A 191 -23.73 -40.62 -15.10
C HIS A 191 -23.35 -41.82 -16.00
N ASP A 192 -22.62 -42.82 -15.43
CA ASP A 192 -22.44 -44.14 -16.02
C ASP A 192 -23.29 -45.19 -15.31
#